data_32f7bc245ff20514b0628f28e8b91b28
#
_entry.id   32f7bc245ff20514b0628f28e8b91b28
#
_cell.length_a   1.000
_cell.length_b   1.000
_cell.length_c   1.000
_cell.angle_alpha   90.00
_cell.angle_beta   90.00
_cell.angle_gamma   90.00
#
_symmetry.space_group_name_H-M   'P 1'
#
loop_
_entity.id
_entity.type
_entity.pdbx_description
1 polymer ?
#
loop_
_entity_poly.entity_id
_entity_poly.type
_entity_poly.pdbx_seq_one_letter_code
_entity_poly.pdbx_strand_id
1 'polypeptide(L)'
;MLVPLHCVCQITPIKSLVKMHNIADPTNFVCECNRAFHKETLHPLVSLIDMSAPCVGSQVKTDCYAVVFKHRAADSEKYGRRYYDYSDGTLLFVTPSKKVDLATTDGKMLIFHPTLIMYTPLGARLKEFSFFKYRPEESLHISCCEEKVINRCLGCISDELCWGIDEYSKTIICNSIELLLNYCRRFYTRQFITRHNVNVEAIDELDRLIDNYFTSGQAAAHGLPTAGRFAPRLGMSAEYVNDMLKNETGKTVCEYVQLRRIQLAKEFLMASDRSVGDISALLGFSTAGCFATVFKKITGCTPEEYRRN
;
A
#
# COMPACT_ATOMS: atom_id res chain seq x y z
N MET A 1 54.27 -14.13 16.29
CA MET A 1 54.53 -12.82 15.67
C MET A 1 53.49 -12.66 14.58
N LEU A 2 52.36 -12.04 14.89
CA LEU A 2 51.22 -11.85 13.99
C LEU A 2 51.31 -10.43 13.44
N VAL A 3 51.44 -10.32 12.11
CA VAL A 3 51.43 -9.03 11.40
C VAL A 3 49.98 -8.72 11.00
N PRO A 4 49.42 -7.56 11.31
CA PRO A 4 48.08 -7.19 10.85
C PRO A 4 48.17 -6.66 9.41
N LEU A 5 47.43 -7.30 8.51
CA LEU A 5 47.18 -6.83 7.14
C LEU A 5 46.22 -5.62 7.20
N HIS A 6 46.79 -4.42 7.12
CA HIS A 6 46.04 -3.23 6.73
C HIS A 6 45.86 -3.27 5.20
N CYS A 7 44.70 -3.68 4.74
CA CYS A 7 44.27 -3.50 3.36
C CYS A 7 43.71 -2.08 3.22
N VAL A 8 44.54 -1.16 2.73
CA VAL A 8 44.10 0.19 2.33
C VAL A 8 43.53 0.06 0.93
N CYS A 9 42.23 -0.18 0.81
CA CYS A 9 41.52 0.00 -0.44
C CYS A 9 41.39 1.49 -0.75
N GLN A 10 42.06 1.94 -1.79
CA GLN A 10 41.90 3.25 -2.38
C GLN A 10 40.50 3.38 -2.94
N ILE A 11 39.65 4.19 -2.27
CA ILE A 11 38.31 4.54 -2.71
C ILE A 11 38.45 5.52 -3.88
N THR A 12 38.14 5.05 -5.08
CA THR A 12 37.96 5.92 -6.25
C THR A 12 36.73 6.80 -6.04
N PRO A 13 36.84 8.13 -6.14
CA PRO A 13 35.70 9.00 -5.85
C PRO A 13 34.60 8.86 -6.92
N ILE A 14 33.38 8.60 -6.48
CA ILE A 14 32.12 8.41 -7.26
C ILE A 14 31.72 9.66 -8.09
N LYS A 15 32.58 10.67 -8.22
CA LYS A 15 32.29 11.88 -9.00
C LYS A 15 32.09 11.69 -10.51
N SER A 16 32.37 10.51 -11.06
CA SER A 16 32.28 10.26 -12.51
C SER A 16 30.97 9.67 -13.00
N LEU A 17 30.07 9.19 -12.11
CA LEU A 17 28.79 8.56 -12.48
C LEU A 17 27.56 9.50 -12.37
N VAL A 18 27.72 10.73 -11.90
CA VAL A 18 26.60 11.65 -11.62
C VAL A 18 26.40 12.68 -12.76
N LYS A 19 27.05 12.56 -13.88
CA LYS A 19 26.87 13.51 -15.01
C LYS A 19 25.87 13.01 -16.03
N MET A 20 24.61 12.81 -15.66
CA MET A 20 23.48 12.84 -16.62
C MET A 20 22.17 13.10 -15.87
N HIS A 21 21.52 14.22 -16.25
CA HIS A 21 20.22 14.73 -15.91
C HIS A 21 20.15 15.69 -14.70
N ASN A 22 19.58 16.86 -14.95
CA ASN A 22 19.10 17.86 -13.98
C ASN A 22 17.95 17.30 -13.12
N ILE A 23 18.25 16.33 -12.25
CA ILE A 23 17.40 15.89 -11.17
C ILE A 23 17.93 16.62 -9.95
N ALA A 24 17.06 17.29 -9.19
CA ALA A 24 17.39 17.84 -7.88
C ALA A 24 18.17 16.78 -7.10
N ASP A 25 19.27 17.16 -6.47
CA ASP A 25 20.24 16.23 -5.88
C ASP A 25 19.52 15.20 -4.98
N PRO A 26 19.40 13.92 -5.40
CA PRO A 26 18.60 12.92 -4.70
C PRO A 26 19.19 12.53 -3.34
N THR A 27 20.38 13.06 -3.01
CA THR A 27 21.10 12.75 -1.78
C THR A 27 20.62 13.58 -0.59
N ASN A 28 19.79 14.61 -0.81
CA ASN A 28 19.54 15.61 0.21
C ASN A 28 18.73 15.08 1.39
N PHE A 29 17.59 14.41 1.14
CA PHE A 29 16.71 13.96 2.22
C PHE A 29 17.32 12.85 3.09
N VAL A 30 18.02 11.87 2.50
CA VAL A 30 18.70 10.81 3.26
C VAL A 30 19.79 11.40 4.16
N CYS A 31 20.59 12.34 3.62
CA CYS A 31 21.62 13.02 4.38
C CYS A 31 21.05 13.92 5.49
N GLU A 32 19.96 14.64 5.21
CA GLU A 32 19.27 15.47 6.18
C GLU A 32 18.69 14.65 7.34
N CYS A 33 18.02 13.53 7.04
CA CYS A 33 17.53 12.61 8.05
C CYS A 33 18.66 12.03 8.89
N ASN A 34 19.75 11.55 8.29
CA ASN A 34 20.89 11.03 9.03
C ASN A 34 21.49 12.11 9.96
N ARG A 35 21.64 13.35 9.47
CA ARG A 35 22.13 14.46 10.29
C ARG A 35 21.19 14.77 11.46
N ALA A 36 19.86 14.74 11.23
CA ALA A 36 18.88 15.01 12.27
C ALA A 36 18.92 13.97 13.40
N PHE A 37 19.31 12.72 13.10
CA PHE A 37 19.49 11.65 14.07
C PHE A 37 20.97 11.40 14.44
N HIS A 38 21.87 12.35 14.15
CA HIS A 38 23.31 12.25 14.44
C HIS A 38 23.96 10.96 13.91
N LYS A 39 23.48 10.47 12.76
CA LYS A 39 23.98 9.26 12.10
C LYS A 39 24.87 9.61 10.91
N GLU A 40 25.93 8.83 10.73
CA GLU A 40 26.76 8.89 9.52
C GLU A 40 25.98 8.39 8.29
N THR A 41 26.20 9.06 7.15
CA THR A 41 25.60 8.65 5.86
C THR A 41 26.48 7.62 5.18
N LEU A 42 26.14 6.35 5.35
CA LEU A 42 26.88 5.22 4.75
C LEU A 42 26.54 5.02 3.26
N HIS A 43 25.29 5.36 2.87
CA HIS A 43 24.85 5.27 1.48
C HIS A 43 23.95 6.48 1.11
N PRO A 44 24.16 7.13 -0.05
CA PRO A 44 23.44 8.37 -0.39
C PRO A 44 21.95 8.17 -0.68
N LEU A 45 21.51 6.95 -1.04
CA LEU A 45 20.15 6.67 -1.50
C LEU A 45 19.32 5.82 -0.52
N VAL A 46 19.91 5.32 0.55
CA VAL A 46 19.23 4.50 1.56
C VAL A 46 19.86 4.68 2.93
N SER A 47 19.03 4.67 3.96
CA SER A 47 19.47 4.64 5.36
C SER A 47 18.48 3.89 6.24
N LEU A 48 19.00 3.20 7.24
CA LEU A 48 18.24 2.66 8.37
C LEU A 48 18.55 3.49 9.60
N ILE A 49 17.56 4.19 10.13
CA ILE A 49 17.69 5.14 11.23
C ILE A 49 17.04 4.53 12.48
N ASP A 50 17.76 4.57 13.60
CA ASP A 50 17.20 4.32 14.92
C ASP A 50 16.55 5.60 15.43
N MET A 51 15.25 5.54 15.75
CA MET A 51 14.45 6.70 16.14
C MET A 51 14.40 6.92 17.65
N SER A 52 15.13 6.13 18.44
CA SER A 52 15.16 6.25 19.91
C SER A 52 15.86 7.54 20.37
N ALA A 53 16.75 8.09 19.55
CA ALA A 53 17.42 9.36 19.87
C ALA A 53 16.45 10.55 19.68
N PRO A 54 16.43 11.53 20.61
CA PRO A 54 15.55 12.69 20.49
C PRO A 54 15.91 13.49 19.24
N CYS A 55 14.97 13.59 18.31
CA CYS A 55 15.04 14.50 17.18
C CYS A 55 14.11 15.69 17.45
N VAL A 56 14.63 16.90 17.38
CA VAL A 56 13.81 18.11 17.38
C VAL A 56 13.20 18.23 16.00
N GLY A 57 12.13 17.47 15.76
CA GLY A 57 11.61 17.33 14.41
C GLY A 57 10.11 17.41 14.34
N SER A 58 9.71 18.25 13.45
CA SER A 58 8.40 18.39 12.87
C SER A 58 8.21 17.36 11.73
N GLN A 59 7.00 17.26 11.22
CA GLN A 59 6.69 16.55 9.99
C GLN A 59 7.48 17.12 8.81
N VAL A 60 8.33 16.32 8.20
CA VAL A 60 9.13 16.71 7.03
C VAL A 60 8.59 16.03 5.77
N LYS A 61 8.49 16.81 4.67
CA LYS A 61 8.13 16.28 3.38
C LYS A 61 9.31 15.50 2.81
N THR A 62 9.09 14.22 2.46
CA THR A 62 10.14 13.35 1.91
C THR A 62 10.03 13.20 0.40
N ASP A 63 11.16 13.05 -0.28
CA ASP A 63 11.30 12.58 -1.66
C ASP A 63 11.57 11.06 -1.74
N CYS A 64 11.69 10.41 -0.58
CA CYS A 64 11.98 9.00 -0.41
C CYS A 64 10.75 8.18 -0.05
N TYR A 65 10.80 6.90 -0.27
CA TYR A 65 9.96 5.93 0.41
C TYR A 65 10.46 5.75 1.84
N ALA A 66 9.53 5.55 2.78
CA ALA A 66 9.90 5.21 4.14
C ALA A 66 9.06 4.05 4.66
N VAL A 67 9.70 3.15 5.42
CA VAL A 67 9.07 2.13 6.26
C VAL A 67 9.43 2.46 7.69
N VAL A 68 8.43 2.88 8.47
CA VAL A 68 8.60 3.27 9.86
C VAL A 68 8.09 2.14 10.75
N PHE A 69 8.97 1.51 11.48
CA PHE A 69 8.65 0.51 12.48
C PHE A 69 8.68 1.14 13.86
N LYS A 70 7.57 1.05 14.59
CA LYS A 70 7.42 1.54 15.96
C LYS A 70 7.21 0.37 16.90
N HIS A 71 8.07 0.26 17.92
CA HIS A 71 7.86 -0.69 19.01
C HIS A 71 6.71 -0.20 19.90
N ARG A 72 5.83 -1.10 20.34
CA ARG A 72 4.77 -0.88 21.35
C ARG A 72 4.26 0.58 21.42
N ALA A 73 3.85 1.13 20.28
CA ALA A 73 3.48 2.53 20.17
C ALA A 73 2.40 2.91 21.20
N ALA A 74 2.70 3.83 22.10
CA ALA A 74 1.75 4.36 23.09
C ALA A 74 0.50 4.95 22.40
N ASP A 75 0.69 5.59 21.23
CA ASP A 75 -0.37 6.18 20.41
C ASP A 75 -1.00 5.18 19.42
N SER A 76 -1.13 3.94 19.81
CA SER A 76 -1.59 2.86 18.92
C SER A 76 -2.96 3.12 18.29
N GLU A 77 -3.86 3.84 18.97
CA GLU A 77 -5.17 4.22 18.43
C GLU A 77 -5.05 5.19 17.26
N LYS A 78 -4.09 6.08 17.26
CA LYS A 78 -3.76 6.99 16.15
C LYS A 78 -3.44 6.22 14.86
N TYR A 79 -2.93 5.00 14.98
CA TYR A 79 -2.59 4.13 13.87
C TYR A 79 -3.63 3.05 13.60
N GLY A 80 -4.85 3.21 14.16
CA GLY A 80 -6.00 2.35 13.92
C GLY A 80 -5.92 0.98 14.60
N ARG A 81 -5.07 0.80 15.62
CA ARG A 81 -5.01 -0.44 16.39
C ARG A 81 -6.29 -0.61 17.22
N ARG A 82 -6.85 -1.81 17.18
CA ARG A 82 -8.00 -2.21 17.97
C ARG A 82 -7.63 -3.40 18.87
N TYR A 83 -8.54 -3.80 19.75
CA TYR A 83 -8.32 -4.89 20.72
C TYR A 83 -8.02 -6.26 20.07
N TYR A 84 -8.42 -6.47 18.82
CA TYR A 84 -8.19 -7.67 18.04
C TYR A 84 -6.86 -7.64 17.24
N ASP A 85 -6.17 -6.53 17.21
CA ASP A 85 -4.88 -6.38 16.56
C ASP A 85 -3.72 -6.74 17.52
N TYR A 86 -2.60 -7.17 16.97
CA TYR A 86 -1.39 -7.37 17.75
C TYR A 86 -0.84 -6.03 18.29
N SER A 87 -0.09 -6.12 19.40
CA SER A 87 0.38 -4.93 20.14
C SER A 87 1.90 -4.79 20.20
N ASP A 88 2.65 -5.73 19.62
CA ASP A 88 4.10 -5.75 19.80
C ASP A 88 4.83 -4.75 18.88
N GLY A 89 4.22 -4.37 17.77
CA GLY A 89 4.77 -3.34 16.88
C GLY A 89 3.78 -2.84 15.84
N THR A 90 4.10 -1.68 15.27
CA THR A 90 3.31 -1.06 14.19
C THR A 90 4.22 -0.60 13.07
N LEU A 91 3.88 -0.96 11.82
CA LEU A 91 4.58 -0.47 10.63
C LEU A 91 3.70 0.51 9.85
N LEU A 92 4.32 1.63 9.47
CA LEU A 92 3.75 2.64 8.59
C LEU A 92 4.57 2.71 7.31
N PHE A 93 3.91 3.05 6.21
CA PHE A 93 4.53 3.14 4.89
C PHE A 93 4.27 4.51 4.30
N VAL A 94 5.32 5.15 3.81
CA VAL A 94 5.25 6.53 3.28
C VAL A 94 5.82 6.56 1.87
N THR A 95 5.08 7.20 0.97
CA THR A 95 5.53 7.45 -0.42
C THR A 95 6.24 8.80 -0.53
N PRO A 96 7.08 8.99 -1.54
CA PRO A 96 7.59 10.31 -1.90
C PRO A 96 6.48 11.38 -1.96
N SER A 97 6.82 12.61 -1.62
CA SER A 97 5.94 13.78 -1.53
C SER A 97 4.97 13.81 -0.34
N LYS A 98 4.88 12.74 0.46
CA LYS A 98 4.15 12.76 1.73
C LYS A 98 5.04 13.24 2.87
N LYS A 99 4.40 13.60 3.99
CA LYS A 99 5.12 13.99 5.21
C LYS A 99 5.44 12.75 6.05
N VAL A 100 6.65 12.69 6.55
CA VAL A 100 7.09 11.74 7.59
C VAL A 100 7.13 12.47 8.91
N ASP A 101 6.57 11.85 9.95
CA ASP A 101 6.69 12.33 11.32
C ASP A 101 8.02 11.81 11.89
N LEU A 102 8.97 12.69 12.08
CA LEU A 102 10.27 12.40 12.67
C LEU A 102 10.27 12.51 14.19
N ALA A 103 9.11 12.81 14.80
CA ALA A 103 9.01 12.82 16.25
C ALA A 103 9.46 11.48 16.82
N THR A 104 10.27 11.56 17.84
CA THR A 104 10.90 10.42 18.50
C THR A 104 9.90 9.37 18.93
N THR A 105 10.19 8.18 18.55
CA THR A 105 9.48 7.00 19.03
C THR A 105 10.51 5.89 19.17
N ASP A 106 10.30 5.00 20.11
CA ASP A 106 11.04 3.75 20.15
C ASP A 106 10.77 2.96 18.86
N GLY A 107 11.77 2.90 17.97
CA GLY A 107 11.59 2.24 16.67
C GLY A 107 12.69 2.51 15.66
N LYS A 108 12.47 2.06 14.45
CA LYS A 108 13.41 2.16 13.32
C LYS A 108 12.72 2.72 12.08
N MET A 109 13.44 3.49 11.30
CA MET A 109 12.96 4.01 10.02
C MET A 109 13.93 3.62 8.90
N LEU A 110 13.45 2.82 7.96
CA LEU A 110 14.14 2.57 6.69
C LEU A 110 13.66 3.61 5.69
N ILE A 111 14.59 4.40 5.14
CA ILE A 111 14.32 5.34 4.04
C ILE A 111 15.12 4.94 2.82
N PHE A 112 14.50 5.02 1.63
CA PHE A 112 15.18 4.75 0.37
C PHE A 112 14.63 5.63 -0.75
N HIS A 113 15.54 6.21 -1.51
CA HIS A 113 15.18 7.10 -2.62
C HIS A 113 14.72 6.27 -3.85
N PRO A 114 13.73 6.75 -4.65
CA PRO A 114 13.27 6.06 -5.86
C PRO A 114 14.38 5.65 -6.84
N THR A 115 15.44 6.45 -6.94
CA THR A 115 16.60 6.15 -7.79
C THR A 115 17.32 4.85 -7.41
N LEU A 116 17.31 4.46 -6.12
CA LEU A 116 17.91 3.20 -5.67
C LEU A 116 17.27 2.01 -6.38
N ILE A 117 15.94 2.01 -6.45
CA ILE A 117 15.15 0.90 -7.00
C ILE A 117 14.93 1.00 -8.51
N MET A 118 15.36 2.10 -9.13
CA MET A 118 15.21 2.31 -10.57
C MET A 118 15.98 1.23 -11.36
N TYR A 119 15.30 0.65 -12.37
CA TYR A 119 15.83 -0.46 -13.19
C TYR A 119 16.13 -1.75 -12.40
N THR A 120 15.47 -1.96 -11.27
CA THR A 120 15.53 -3.22 -10.50
C THR A 120 14.20 -3.96 -10.53
N PRO A 121 14.18 -5.28 -10.23
CA PRO A 121 12.92 -6.04 -10.08
C PRO A 121 11.99 -5.42 -9.04
N LEU A 122 12.54 -4.95 -7.92
CA LEU A 122 11.76 -4.23 -6.87
C LEU A 122 11.07 -2.99 -7.44
N GLY A 123 11.78 -2.16 -8.22
CA GLY A 123 11.22 -0.95 -8.82
C GLY A 123 10.05 -1.24 -9.77
N ALA A 124 10.16 -2.32 -10.56
CA ALA A 124 9.08 -2.75 -11.45
C ALA A 124 7.83 -3.21 -10.66
N ARG A 125 8.03 -3.85 -9.52
CA ARG A 125 6.96 -4.44 -8.68
C ARG A 125 6.48 -3.53 -7.55
N LEU A 126 7.07 -2.36 -7.34
CA LEU A 126 6.73 -1.50 -6.20
C LEU A 126 5.24 -1.13 -6.16
N LYS A 127 4.59 -1.02 -7.32
CA LYS A 127 3.15 -0.74 -7.44
C LYS A 127 2.26 -1.85 -6.86
N GLU A 128 2.78 -3.06 -6.71
CA GLU A 128 2.06 -4.20 -6.12
C GLU A 128 1.93 -4.07 -4.59
N PHE A 129 2.74 -3.25 -3.96
CA PHE A 129 2.71 -2.98 -2.52
C PHE A 129 1.75 -1.80 -2.24
N SER A 130 0.44 -2.08 -2.34
CA SER A 130 -0.67 -1.12 -2.19
C SER A 130 -0.65 -0.36 -0.88
N PHE A 131 -0.14 -0.99 0.19
CA PHE A 131 -0.08 -0.43 1.54
C PHE A 131 0.79 0.84 1.67
N PHE A 132 1.64 1.16 0.71
CA PHE A 132 2.27 2.48 0.64
C PHE A 132 1.28 3.64 0.44
N LYS A 133 0.07 3.34 0.00
CA LYS A 133 -0.99 4.34 -0.22
C LYS A 133 -2.06 4.32 0.88
N TYR A 134 -1.93 3.45 1.85
CA TYR A 134 -2.83 3.37 2.99
C TYR A 134 -2.73 4.63 3.86
N ARG A 135 -3.76 4.85 4.67
CA ARG A 135 -3.77 5.90 5.69
C ARG A 135 -3.00 5.44 6.94
N PRO A 136 -2.55 6.37 7.78
CA PRO A 136 -1.93 6.00 9.05
C PRO A 136 -2.81 5.10 9.93
N GLU A 137 -4.13 5.29 9.90
CA GLU A 137 -5.11 4.49 10.64
C GLU A 137 -5.26 3.06 10.11
N GLU A 138 -4.69 2.78 8.93
CA GLU A 138 -4.67 1.47 8.28
C GLU A 138 -3.31 0.77 8.44
N SER A 139 -2.52 1.16 9.42
CA SER A 139 -1.18 0.64 9.67
C SER A 139 -1.17 -0.85 9.96
N LEU A 140 -0.03 -1.47 9.69
CA LEU A 140 0.19 -2.88 9.97
C LEU A 140 0.59 -3.07 11.44
N HIS A 141 -0.20 -3.86 12.16
CA HIS A 141 0.07 -4.25 13.55
C HIS A 141 0.62 -5.67 13.59
N ILE A 142 1.77 -5.86 14.22
CA ILE A 142 2.51 -7.12 14.18
C ILE A 142 2.68 -7.75 15.57
N SER A 143 2.81 -9.08 15.55
CA SER A 143 3.13 -9.89 16.72
C SER A 143 4.64 -9.92 16.99
N CYS A 144 5.01 -10.34 18.18
CA CYS A 144 6.41 -10.56 18.59
C CYS A 144 7.18 -11.49 17.61
N CYS A 145 6.52 -12.51 17.06
CA CYS A 145 7.15 -13.38 16.07
C CYS A 145 7.38 -12.67 14.73
N GLU A 146 6.42 -11.88 14.30
CA GLU A 146 6.52 -11.07 13.07
C GLU A 146 7.56 -9.97 13.22
N GLU A 147 7.65 -9.35 14.40
CA GLU A 147 8.69 -8.38 14.75
C GLU A 147 10.09 -8.93 14.57
N LYS A 148 10.35 -10.17 15.01
CA LYS A 148 11.64 -10.84 14.82
C LYS A 148 12.00 -10.96 13.32
N VAL A 149 11.01 -11.23 12.48
CA VAL A 149 11.21 -11.31 11.02
C VAL A 149 11.55 -9.95 10.45
N ILE A 150 10.81 -8.90 10.83
CA ILE A 150 11.07 -7.51 10.41
C ILE A 150 12.49 -7.09 10.82
N ASN A 151 12.85 -7.30 12.09
CA ASN A 151 14.18 -6.95 12.60
C ASN A 151 15.30 -7.69 11.86
N ARG A 152 15.09 -8.94 11.46
CA ARG A 152 16.06 -9.69 10.66
C ARG A 152 16.24 -9.07 9.28
N CYS A 153 15.16 -8.72 8.59
CA CYS A 153 15.23 -8.05 7.28
C CYS A 153 15.93 -6.69 7.38
N LEU A 154 15.62 -5.90 8.41
CA LEU A 154 16.29 -4.63 8.65
C LEU A 154 17.77 -4.82 9.02
N GLY A 155 18.10 -5.89 9.75
CA GLY A 155 19.47 -6.28 10.06
C GLY A 155 20.29 -6.56 8.82
N CYS A 156 19.78 -7.35 7.87
CA CYS A 156 20.47 -7.60 6.60
C CYS A 156 20.78 -6.32 5.82
N ILE A 157 19.86 -5.34 5.83
CA ILE A 157 20.11 -4.04 5.18
C ILE A 157 21.18 -3.26 5.95
N SER A 158 21.13 -3.27 7.28
CA SER A 158 22.12 -2.60 8.13
C SER A 158 23.52 -3.16 7.93
N ASP A 159 23.63 -4.48 7.89
CA ASP A 159 24.93 -5.17 7.69
C ASP A 159 25.52 -4.81 6.34
N GLU A 160 24.71 -4.84 5.27
CA GLU A 160 25.16 -4.47 3.93
C GLU A 160 25.64 -3.01 3.85
N LEU A 161 24.94 -2.08 4.54
CA LEU A 161 25.37 -0.69 4.60
C LEU A 161 26.72 -0.51 5.30
N CYS A 162 27.08 -1.39 6.23
CA CYS A 162 28.36 -1.35 6.94
C CYS A 162 29.54 -1.89 6.12
N TRP A 163 29.30 -2.73 5.11
CA TRP A 163 30.36 -3.27 4.24
C TRP A 163 30.97 -2.24 3.27
N GLY A 164 30.27 -1.13 3.05
CA GLY A 164 30.61 -0.12 2.05
C GLY A 164 29.88 -0.34 0.73
N ILE A 165 30.10 0.56 -0.24
CA ILE A 165 29.39 0.54 -1.52
C ILE A 165 30.25 -0.14 -2.58
N ASP A 166 29.75 -1.26 -3.13
CA ASP A 166 30.34 -1.96 -4.26
C ASP A 166 29.31 -2.22 -5.37
N GLU A 167 29.66 -2.99 -6.39
CA GLU A 167 28.79 -3.30 -7.54
C GLU A 167 27.59 -4.18 -7.17
N TYR A 168 27.63 -4.90 -6.06
CA TYR A 168 26.59 -5.83 -5.58
C TYR A 168 25.65 -5.18 -4.56
N SER A 169 26.10 -4.13 -3.85
CA SER A 169 25.36 -3.49 -2.75
C SER A 169 23.95 -3.08 -3.14
N LYS A 170 23.79 -2.45 -4.33
CA LYS A 170 22.47 -2.06 -4.83
C LYS A 170 21.51 -3.26 -4.94
N THR A 171 21.99 -4.38 -5.47
CA THR A 171 21.19 -5.60 -5.69
C THR A 171 20.81 -6.23 -4.35
N ILE A 172 21.79 -6.36 -3.44
CA ILE A 172 21.58 -6.97 -2.11
C ILE A 172 20.59 -6.15 -1.29
N ILE A 173 20.76 -4.82 -1.26
CA ILE A 173 19.85 -3.91 -0.56
C ILE A 173 18.45 -3.99 -1.15
N CYS A 174 18.28 -3.92 -2.47
CA CYS A 174 16.98 -4.00 -3.12
C CYS A 174 16.27 -5.34 -2.85
N ASN A 175 16.99 -6.46 -2.89
CA ASN A 175 16.45 -7.78 -2.56
C ASN A 175 16.01 -7.87 -1.09
N SER A 176 16.79 -7.29 -0.18
CA SER A 176 16.46 -7.25 1.25
C SER A 176 15.23 -6.39 1.53
N ILE A 177 15.10 -5.24 0.84
CA ILE A 177 13.89 -4.39 0.89
C ILE A 177 12.70 -5.16 0.32
N GLU A 178 12.85 -5.84 -0.83
CA GLU A 178 11.75 -6.62 -1.42
C GLU A 178 11.29 -7.75 -0.50
N LEU A 179 12.22 -8.43 0.15
CA LEU A 179 11.91 -9.45 1.14
C LEU A 179 11.11 -8.88 2.32
N LEU A 180 11.54 -7.75 2.87
CA LEU A 180 10.83 -7.02 3.92
C LEU A 180 9.39 -6.69 3.50
N LEU A 181 9.20 -6.11 2.31
CA LEU A 181 7.89 -5.72 1.79
C LEU A 181 6.99 -6.92 1.52
N ASN A 182 7.54 -8.06 1.07
CA ASN A 182 6.79 -9.30 0.90
C ASN A 182 6.31 -9.87 2.25
N TYR A 183 7.12 -9.78 3.31
CA TYR A 183 6.66 -10.13 4.66
C TYR A 183 5.55 -9.19 5.15
N CYS A 184 5.68 -7.89 4.93
CA CYS A 184 4.63 -6.92 5.28
C CYS A 184 3.32 -7.25 4.57
N ARG A 185 3.35 -7.59 3.27
CA ARG A 185 2.16 -8.02 2.51
C ARG A 185 1.52 -9.26 3.11
N ARG A 186 2.32 -10.26 3.50
CA ARG A 186 1.84 -11.48 4.19
C ARG A 186 1.16 -11.14 5.51
N PHE A 187 1.74 -10.22 6.29
CA PHE A 187 1.21 -9.82 7.58
C PHE A 187 -0.07 -8.97 7.45
N TYR A 188 -0.21 -8.16 6.39
CA TYR A 188 -1.48 -7.52 6.06
C TYR A 188 -2.57 -8.54 5.73
N THR A 189 -2.25 -9.58 4.95
CA THR A 189 -3.20 -10.68 4.67
C THR A 189 -3.69 -11.32 5.98
N ARG A 190 -2.80 -11.62 6.91
CA ARG A 190 -3.17 -12.10 8.24
C ARG A 190 -4.02 -11.06 9.00
N GLN A 191 -3.68 -9.78 8.94
CA GLN A 191 -4.45 -8.71 9.61
C GLN A 191 -5.88 -8.58 9.04
N PHE A 192 -6.08 -8.73 7.75
CA PHE A 192 -7.43 -8.81 7.18
C PHE A 192 -8.21 -9.99 7.75
N ILE A 193 -7.59 -11.16 7.91
CA ILE A 193 -8.24 -12.34 8.52
C ILE A 193 -8.64 -12.05 9.98
N THR A 194 -7.76 -11.46 10.78
CA THR A 194 -8.08 -11.12 12.18
C THR A 194 -9.14 -10.02 12.32
N ARG A 195 -9.33 -9.19 11.28
CA ARG A 195 -10.33 -8.13 11.20
C ARG A 195 -11.62 -8.54 10.48
N HIS A 196 -11.81 -9.83 10.21
CA HIS A 196 -12.94 -10.35 9.42
C HIS A 196 -14.31 -9.75 9.81
N ASN A 197 -14.66 -9.74 11.09
CA ASN A 197 -15.96 -9.22 11.53
C ASN A 197 -16.17 -7.74 11.16
N VAL A 198 -15.13 -6.92 11.32
CA VAL A 198 -15.18 -5.49 10.97
C VAL A 198 -15.16 -5.30 9.45
N ASN A 199 -14.45 -6.16 8.74
CA ASN A 199 -14.43 -6.14 7.28
C ASN A 199 -15.81 -6.49 6.69
N VAL A 200 -16.52 -7.45 7.27
CA VAL A 200 -17.90 -7.79 6.87
C VAL A 200 -18.84 -6.60 7.05
N GLU A 201 -18.79 -5.91 8.20
CA GLU A 201 -19.57 -4.69 8.43
C GLU A 201 -19.26 -3.59 7.39
N ALA A 202 -17.98 -3.42 7.03
CA ALA A 202 -17.56 -2.47 6.02
C ALA A 202 -18.03 -2.87 4.61
N ILE A 203 -18.11 -4.17 4.30
CA ILE A 203 -18.63 -4.70 3.04
C ILE A 203 -20.15 -4.51 2.97
N ASP A 204 -20.88 -4.73 4.05
CA ASP A 204 -22.32 -4.46 4.13
C ASP A 204 -22.65 -2.99 3.86
N GLU A 205 -21.83 -2.09 4.41
CA GLU A 205 -21.98 -0.66 4.11
C GLU A 205 -21.59 -0.32 2.66
N LEU A 206 -20.54 -0.96 2.13
CA LEU A 206 -20.17 -0.84 0.71
C LEU A 206 -21.32 -1.27 -0.20
N ASP A 207 -22.01 -2.37 0.13
CA ASP A 207 -23.18 -2.85 -0.62
C ASP A 207 -24.30 -1.81 -0.65
N ARG A 208 -24.62 -1.20 0.50
CA ARG A 208 -25.62 -0.12 0.59
C ARG A 208 -25.20 1.08 -0.26
N LEU A 209 -23.93 1.44 -0.25
CA LEU A 209 -23.39 2.55 -1.06
C LEU A 209 -23.48 2.26 -2.55
N ILE A 210 -23.19 1.03 -2.98
CA ILE A 210 -23.29 0.57 -4.36
C ILE A 210 -24.75 0.59 -4.82
N ASP A 211 -25.65 0.03 -4.02
CA ASP A 211 -27.09 -0.01 -4.34
C ASP A 211 -27.66 1.40 -4.49
N ASN A 212 -27.33 2.29 -3.55
CA ASN A 212 -27.77 3.69 -3.61
C ASN A 212 -27.20 4.41 -4.84
N TYR A 213 -25.95 4.11 -5.23
CA TYR A 213 -25.34 4.68 -6.42
C TYR A 213 -26.11 4.33 -7.69
N PHE A 214 -26.52 3.07 -7.85
CA PHE A 214 -27.27 2.62 -9.02
C PHE A 214 -28.73 3.07 -8.97
N THR A 215 -29.39 2.92 -7.84
CA THR A 215 -30.84 3.26 -7.71
C THR A 215 -31.11 4.76 -7.81
N SER A 216 -30.15 5.60 -7.40
CA SER A 216 -30.25 7.08 -7.53
C SER A 216 -29.93 7.59 -8.93
N GLY A 217 -29.62 6.73 -9.91
CA GLY A 217 -29.32 7.12 -11.28
C GLY A 217 -27.93 7.73 -11.48
N GLN A 218 -27.08 7.77 -10.47
CA GLN A 218 -25.72 8.30 -10.59
C GLN A 218 -24.88 7.55 -11.64
N ALA A 219 -25.15 6.27 -11.83
CA ALA A 219 -24.47 5.44 -12.81
C ALA A 219 -24.74 5.90 -14.26
N ALA A 220 -25.92 6.42 -14.55
CA ALA A 220 -26.25 6.96 -15.87
C ALA A 220 -25.40 8.20 -16.21
N ALA A 221 -25.09 9.03 -15.21
CA ALA A 221 -24.32 10.26 -15.39
C ALA A 221 -22.80 10.06 -15.32
N HIS A 222 -22.33 9.13 -14.48
CA HIS A 222 -20.91 8.99 -14.13
C HIS A 222 -20.30 7.63 -14.47
N GLY A 223 -21.09 6.69 -15.01
CA GLY A 223 -20.63 5.34 -15.34
C GLY A 223 -20.37 4.47 -14.09
N LEU A 224 -19.43 3.51 -14.21
CA LEU A 224 -19.10 2.62 -13.11
C LEU A 224 -18.31 3.33 -12.00
N PRO A 225 -18.69 3.16 -10.74
CA PRO A 225 -17.97 3.72 -9.62
C PRO A 225 -16.67 2.91 -9.36
N THR A 226 -15.65 3.63 -8.92
CA THR A 226 -14.37 3.06 -8.45
C THR A 226 -14.31 3.02 -6.93
N ALA A 227 -13.32 2.31 -6.38
CA ALA A 227 -13.07 2.30 -4.93
C ALA A 227 -12.95 3.72 -4.33
N GLY A 228 -12.30 4.65 -5.06
CA GLY A 228 -12.15 6.04 -4.62
C GLY A 228 -13.47 6.80 -4.40
N ARG A 229 -14.57 6.33 -4.99
CA ARG A 229 -15.90 6.92 -4.78
C ARG A 229 -16.47 6.56 -3.41
N PHE A 230 -16.24 5.35 -2.96
CA PHE A 230 -16.81 4.80 -1.72
C PHE A 230 -15.89 4.95 -0.51
N ALA A 231 -14.59 4.88 -0.73
CA ALA A 231 -13.55 4.92 0.29
C ALA A 231 -13.70 6.07 1.32
N PRO A 232 -14.00 7.34 0.92
CA PRO A 232 -14.20 8.42 1.88
C PRO A 232 -15.39 8.20 2.83
N ARG A 233 -16.46 7.55 2.35
CA ARG A 233 -17.63 7.24 3.18
C ARG A 233 -17.38 6.09 4.14
N LEU A 234 -16.53 5.14 3.74
CA LEU A 234 -16.07 4.04 4.61
C LEU A 234 -14.98 4.49 5.59
N GLY A 235 -14.50 5.74 5.48
CA GLY A 235 -13.38 6.22 6.29
C GLY A 235 -12.05 5.54 5.98
N MET A 236 -11.88 4.97 4.78
CA MET A 236 -10.73 4.16 4.36
C MET A 236 -10.02 4.76 3.13
N SER A 237 -8.80 4.28 2.82
CA SER A 237 -8.16 4.53 1.53
C SER A 237 -8.76 3.61 0.44
N ALA A 238 -8.71 4.06 -0.81
CA ALA A 238 -9.24 3.28 -1.93
C ALA A 238 -8.51 1.94 -2.12
N GLU A 239 -7.22 1.95 -1.88
CA GLU A 239 -6.38 0.76 -1.95
C GLU A 239 -6.69 -0.22 -0.81
N TYR A 240 -6.92 0.27 0.42
CA TYR A 240 -7.30 -0.58 1.55
C TYR A 240 -8.66 -1.25 1.31
N VAL A 241 -9.66 -0.50 0.83
CA VAL A 241 -10.98 -1.06 0.46
C VAL A 241 -10.84 -2.14 -0.59
N ASN A 242 -10.01 -1.92 -1.63
CA ASN A 242 -9.80 -2.91 -2.67
C ASN A 242 -9.11 -4.19 -2.15
N ASP A 243 -8.11 -4.05 -1.31
CA ASP A 243 -7.35 -5.19 -0.78
C ASP A 243 -8.14 -5.96 0.28
N MET A 244 -8.89 -5.25 1.14
CA MET A 244 -9.84 -5.83 2.08
C MET A 244 -10.89 -6.67 1.35
N LEU A 245 -11.56 -6.08 0.36
CA LEU A 245 -12.60 -6.75 -0.41
C LEU A 245 -12.05 -7.96 -1.17
N LYS A 246 -10.85 -7.83 -1.75
CA LYS A 246 -10.17 -8.92 -2.45
C LYS A 246 -9.82 -10.06 -1.50
N ASN A 247 -9.41 -9.76 -0.27
CA ASN A 247 -9.10 -10.77 0.74
C ASN A 247 -10.35 -11.52 1.21
N GLU A 248 -11.47 -10.80 1.42
CA GLU A 248 -12.73 -11.38 1.91
C GLU A 248 -13.51 -12.14 0.82
N THR A 249 -13.52 -11.62 -0.40
CA THR A 249 -14.39 -12.12 -1.49
C THR A 249 -13.65 -12.73 -2.68
N GLY A 250 -12.34 -12.56 -2.74
CA GLY A 250 -11.52 -12.93 -3.90
C GLY A 250 -11.66 -11.97 -5.09
N LYS A 251 -12.42 -10.86 -4.97
CA LYS A 251 -12.74 -9.94 -6.06
C LYS A 251 -12.23 -8.53 -5.79
N THR A 252 -11.75 -7.87 -6.84
CA THR A 252 -11.48 -6.43 -6.81
C THR A 252 -12.78 -5.65 -6.69
N VAL A 253 -12.72 -4.39 -6.23
CA VAL A 253 -13.91 -3.51 -6.16
C VAL A 253 -14.59 -3.38 -7.52
N CYS A 254 -13.84 -3.33 -8.61
CA CYS A 254 -14.40 -3.23 -9.96
C CYS A 254 -15.24 -4.47 -10.33
N GLU A 255 -14.71 -5.66 -10.06
CA GLU A 255 -15.41 -6.96 -10.30
C GLU A 255 -16.63 -7.09 -9.38
N TYR A 256 -16.50 -6.68 -8.13
CA TYR A 256 -17.58 -6.74 -7.15
C TYR A 256 -18.75 -5.82 -7.53
N VAL A 257 -18.44 -4.57 -7.91
CA VAL A 257 -19.44 -3.62 -8.41
C VAL A 257 -20.15 -4.13 -9.65
N GLN A 258 -19.42 -4.77 -10.57
CA GLN A 258 -20.04 -5.39 -11.76
C GLN A 258 -21.01 -6.52 -11.39
N LEU A 259 -20.66 -7.37 -10.44
CA LEU A 259 -21.54 -8.45 -9.99
C LEU A 259 -22.79 -7.89 -9.30
N ARG A 260 -22.64 -6.90 -8.41
CA ARG A 260 -23.77 -6.25 -7.73
C ARG A 260 -24.69 -5.55 -8.72
N ARG A 261 -24.12 -4.87 -9.72
CA ARG A 261 -24.86 -4.27 -10.83
C ARG A 261 -25.76 -5.28 -11.57
N ILE A 262 -25.25 -6.49 -11.83
CA ILE A 262 -26.04 -7.55 -12.47
C ILE A 262 -27.08 -8.12 -11.50
N GLN A 263 -26.79 -8.20 -10.21
CA GLN A 263 -27.76 -8.61 -9.21
C GLN A 263 -28.94 -7.63 -9.15
N LEU A 264 -28.67 -6.33 -9.10
CA LEU A 264 -29.72 -5.29 -9.19
C LEU A 264 -30.50 -5.36 -10.50
N ALA A 265 -29.81 -5.69 -11.63
CA ALA A 265 -30.51 -5.89 -12.89
C ALA A 265 -31.55 -7.03 -12.82
N LYS A 266 -31.21 -8.15 -12.17
CA LYS A 266 -32.15 -9.25 -11.95
C LYS A 266 -33.36 -8.82 -11.14
N GLU A 267 -33.12 -8.06 -10.05
CA GLU A 267 -34.18 -7.53 -9.20
C GLU A 267 -35.12 -6.60 -9.97
N PHE A 268 -34.58 -5.66 -10.77
CA PHE A 268 -35.40 -4.76 -11.60
C PHE A 268 -36.16 -5.49 -12.71
N LEU A 269 -35.56 -6.51 -13.32
CA LEU A 269 -36.24 -7.31 -14.34
C LEU A 269 -37.45 -8.07 -13.80
N MET A 270 -37.39 -8.54 -12.54
CA MET A 270 -38.45 -9.30 -11.89
C MET A 270 -39.50 -8.42 -11.18
N ALA A 271 -39.06 -7.29 -10.61
CA ALA A 271 -39.90 -6.48 -9.71
C ALA A 271 -40.50 -5.24 -10.39
N SER A 272 -40.17 -4.93 -11.66
CA SER A 272 -40.65 -3.72 -12.32
C SER A 272 -41.01 -3.93 -13.79
N ASP A 273 -41.98 -3.12 -14.28
CA ASP A 273 -42.36 -3.09 -15.71
C ASP A 273 -41.42 -2.22 -16.58
N ARG A 274 -40.27 -1.80 -16.02
CA ARG A 274 -39.28 -1.00 -16.74
C ARG A 274 -38.79 -1.77 -17.98
N SER A 275 -38.61 -1.05 -19.09
CA SER A 275 -37.99 -1.66 -20.28
C SER A 275 -36.55 -2.11 -20.03
N VAL A 276 -36.07 -3.09 -20.77
CA VAL A 276 -34.65 -3.51 -20.71
C VAL A 276 -33.72 -2.35 -21.00
N GLY A 277 -34.15 -1.41 -21.90
CA GLY A 277 -33.43 -0.18 -22.20
C GLY A 277 -33.32 0.76 -20.99
N ASP A 278 -34.42 0.97 -20.26
CA ASP A 278 -34.43 1.84 -19.05
C ASP A 278 -33.57 1.26 -17.92
N ILE A 279 -33.63 -0.06 -17.72
CA ILE A 279 -32.77 -0.76 -16.74
C ILE A 279 -31.30 -0.61 -17.14
N SER A 280 -30.99 -0.80 -18.43
CA SER A 280 -29.64 -0.60 -18.96
C SER A 280 -29.11 0.81 -18.68
N ALA A 281 -29.92 1.83 -18.99
CA ALA A 281 -29.57 3.22 -18.75
C ALA A 281 -29.39 3.56 -17.27
N LEU A 282 -30.35 3.13 -16.43
CA LEU A 282 -30.28 3.32 -14.97
C LEU A 282 -29.00 2.72 -14.36
N LEU A 283 -28.63 1.54 -14.82
CA LEU A 283 -27.43 0.84 -14.37
C LEU A 283 -26.14 1.36 -15.03
N GLY A 284 -26.21 2.41 -15.88
CA GLY A 284 -25.05 3.06 -16.49
C GLY A 284 -24.36 2.23 -17.56
N PHE A 285 -25.09 1.39 -18.29
CA PHE A 285 -24.55 0.78 -19.52
C PHE A 285 -24.64 1.74 -20.68
N SER A 286 -23.67 1.72 -21.56
CA SER A 286 -23.63 2.61 -22.74
C SER A 286 -24.76 2.32 -23.73
N THR A 287 -25.16 1.05 -23.84
CA THR A 287 -26.26 0.60 -24.71
C THR A 287 -26.95 -0.63 -24.10
N ALA A 288 -28.21 -0.86 -24.49
CA ALA A 288 -28.94 -2.08 -24.13
C ALA A 288 -28.25 -3.36 -24.65
N GLY A 289 -27.58 -3.29 -25.80
CA GLY A 289 -26.80 -4.40 -26.33
C GLY A 289 -25.57 -4.75 -25.49
N CYS A 290 -24.83 -3.74 -24.97
CA CYS A 290 -23.76 -3.97 -24.00
C CYS A 290 -24.29 -4.61 -22.71
N PHE A 291 -25.44 -4.14 -22.21
CA PHE A 291 -26.09 -4.73 -21.04
C PHE A 291 -26.45 -6.18 -21.30
N ALA A 292 -27.16 -6.50 -22.39
CA ALA A 292 -27.57 -7.87 -22.73
C ALA A 292 -26.36 -8.81 -22.85
N THR A 293 -25.27 -8.36 -23.46
CA THR A 293 -24.03 -9.15 -23.59
C THR A 293 -23.41 -9.48 -22.23
N VAL A 294 -23.26 -8.48 -21.36
CA VAL A 294 -22.67 -8.68 -20.02
C VAL A 294 -23.59 -9.51 -19.14
N PHE A 295 -24.90 -9.24 -19.17
CA PHE A 295 -25.91 -9.98 -18.42
C PHE A 295 -25.89 -11.46 -18.81
N LYS A 296 -25.96 -11.76 -20.13
CA LYS A 296 -25.90 -13.13 -20.63
C LYS A 296 -24.60 -13.86 -20.26
N LYS A 297 -23.46 -13.16 -20.32
CA LYS A 297 -22.16 -13.73 -19.93
C LYS A 297 -22.13 -14.16 -18.45
N ILE A 298 -22.82 -13.44 -17.57
CA ILE A 298 -22.80 -13.69 -16.11
C ILE A 298 -23.94 -14.64 -15.70
N THR A 299 -25.13 -14.55 -16.34
CA THR A 299 -26.34 -15.29 -15.93
C THR A 299 -26.63 -16.49 -16.78
N GLY A 300 -26.08 -16.60 -18.00
CA GLY A 300 -26.31 -17.64 -18.97
C GLY A 300 -27.48 -17.38 -19.93
N CYS A 301 -28.35 -16.38 -19.68
CA CYS A 301 -29.51 -16.04 -20.52
C CYS A 301 -29.59 -14.50 -20.74
N THR A 302 -30.39 -14.09 -21.75
CA THR A 302 -30.60 -12.65 -22.02
C THR A 302 -31.52 -12.02 -20.96
N PRO A 303 -31.50 -10.69 -20.79
CA PRO A 303 -32.44 -10.00 -19.90
C PRO A 303 -33.92 -10.29 -20.21
N GLU A 304 -34.25 -10.37 -21.48
CA GLU A 304 -35.62 -10.68 -21.94
C GLU A 304 -36.04 -12.13 -21.61
N GLU A 305 -35.13 -13.08 -21.78
CA GLU A 305 -35.34 -14.47 -21.37
C GLU A 305 -35.49 -14.58 -19.86
N TYR A 306 -34.65 -13.89 -19.10
CA TYR A 306 -34.67 -13.85 -17.61
C TYR A 306 -35.97 -13.29 -17.07
N ARG A 307 -36.56 -12.27 -17.71
CA ARG A 307 -37.86 -11.69 -17.32
C ARG A 307 -39.05 -12.60 -17.52
N ARG A 308 -38.96 -13.55 -18.49
CA ARG A 308 -40.06 -14.47 -18.83
C ARG A 308 -40.10 -15.69 -17.92
N ASN A 309 -39.01 -16.01 -17.26
CA ASN A 309 -38.91 -17.14 -16.33
C ASN A 309 -39.35 -16.74 -14.92
#